data_229c1494249acc37e7a5ee19ab9d65d6
#
_entry.id   229c1494249acc37e7a5ee19ab9d65d6
#
_cell.length_a   1.000
_cell.length_b   1.000
_cell.length_c   1.000
_cell.angle_alpha   90.00
_cell.angle_beta   90.00
_cell.angle_gamma   90.00
#
_symmetry.space_group_name_H-M   'P 1'
#
loop_
_entity.id
_entity.type
_entity.pdbx_description
1 polymer ?
#
loop_
_entity_poly.entity_id
_entity_poly.type
_entity_poly.pdbx_seq_one_letter_code
_entity_poly.pdbx_strand_id
1 'polypeptide(L)'
;MQLNPKVSALFVYNSYCMIRTIMEKEGENFRMIEVKGLLFDLDGVIVDTAKYHYLAWKELADMRNIPFTAEDNERLKGVSRMKSLEIILEIGGVKLSEGEKEQCCRIKNDIYLQYIKKLKEEEVLPGVKKFLADARERGYKIALGSASKNAVEILSRLKLMEAFDAIIDGTKVKKAKPDPEVFLLGAKELELDREACIVFEDARAGIEAAHNGGMKAVGIGTKDHLSNAEACIPGLYYMTIDELLKELKASKIQS
;
A
#
# COMPACT_ATOMS: atom_id res chain seq x y z
N MET A 1 -18.26 -47.24 5.13
CA MET A 1 -17.65 -46.63 6.34
C MET A 1 -17.87 -45.11 6.21
N GLN A 2 -18.92 -44.60 6.86
CA GLN A 2 -19.24 -43.15 6.80
C GLN A 2 -18.30 -42.40 7.76
N LEU A 3 -17.48 -41.51 7.23
CA LEU A 3 -16.63 -40.63 8.01
C LEU A 3 -17.49 -39.66 8.83
N ASN A 4 -17.20 -39.60 10.13
CA ASN A 4 -17.89 -38.72 11.07
C ASN A 4 -17.71 -37.26 10.67
N PRO A 5 -18.76 -36.45 10.41
CA PRO A 5 -18.68 -35.10 9.93
C PRO A 5 -17.90 -34.15 10.86
N LYS A 6 -17.77 -34.48 12.15
CA LYS A 6 -16.94 -33.70 13.09
C LYS A 6 -15.43 -33.89 12.87
N VAL A 7 -15.00 -35.04 12.34
CA VAL A 7 -13.57 -35.33 12.07
C VAL A 7 -13.14 -34.61 10.78
N SER A 8 -14.02 -34.56 9.75
CA SER A 8 -13.72 -33.82 8.53
C SER A 8 -13.64 -32.31 8.74
N ALA A 9 -14.51 -31.73 9.58
CA ALA A 9 -14.44 -30.31 9.92
C ALA A 9 -13.18 -29.94 10.72
N LEU A 10 -12.74 -30.82 11.63
CA LEU A 10 -11.51 -30.60 12.42
C LEU A 10 -10.26 -30.70 11.54
N PHE A 11 -10.24 -31.61 10.56
CA PHE A 11 -9.12 -31.76 9.62
C PHE A 11 -9.03 -30.58 8.64
N VAL A 12 -10.15 -30.09 8.15
CA VAL A 12 -10.23 -28.90 7.30
C VAL A 12 -9.82 -27.65 8.08
N TYR A 13 -10.30 -27.51 9.32
CA TYR A 13 -9.94 -26.38 10.20
C TYR A 13 -8.43 -26.36 10.50
N ASN A 14 -7.82 -27.51 10.82
CA ASN A 14 -6.38 -27.60 11.05
C ASN A 14 -5.55 -27.30 9.78
N SER A 15 -5.99 -27.75 8.60
CA SER A 15 -5.31 -27.42 7.33
C SER A 15 -5.35 -25.93 7.00
N TYR A 16 -6.51 -25.29 7.20
CA TYR A 16 -6.65 -23.82 6.98
C TYR A 16 -5.83 -23.02 7.98
N CYS A 17 -5.82 -23.42 9.26
CA CYS A 17 -5.02 -22.73 10.28
C CYS A 17 -3.51 -22.86 10.00
N MET A 18 -3.04 -24.03 9.51
CA MET A 18 -1.64 -24.22 9.14
C MET A 18 -1.19 -23.38 7.94
N ILE A 19 -2.07 -23.10 6.98
CA ILE A 19 -1.74 -22.28 5.81
C ILE A 19 -1.56 -20.81 6.20
N ARG A 20 -2.34 -20.30 7.14
CA ARG A 20 -2.30 -18.92 7.62
C ARG A 20 -1.14 -18.60 8.56
N THR A 21 -0.44 -19.58 9.06
CA THR A 21 0.58 -19.42 10.09
C THR A 21 1.95 -19.20 9.46
N ILE A 22 2.64 -18.16 9.89
CA ILE A 22 4.05 -17.88 9.56
C ILE A 22 4.90 -18.11 10.82
N MET A 23 6.13 -18.56 10.64
CA MET A 23 7.07 -18.71 11.75
C MET A 23 7.86 -17.44 11.98
N GLU A 24 8.01 -17.05 13.22
CA GLU A 24 8.87 -15.95 13.64
C GLU A 24 9.90 -16.44 14.65
N LYS A 25 11.15 -15.96 14.53
CA LYS A 25 12.23 -16.37 15.43
C LYS A 25 12.25 -15.39 16.62
N GLU A 26 12.03 -15.91 17.83
CA GLU A 26 12.23 -15.19 19.09
C GLU A 26 13.40 -15.85 19.85
N GLY A 27 14.60 -15.28 19.77
CA GLY A 27 15.78 -15.89 20.37
C GLY A 27 16.10 -17.26 19.76
N GLU A 28 16.11 -18.34 20.59
CA GLU A 28 16.31 -19.72 20.13
C GLU A 28 15.01 -20.45 19.79
N ASN A 29 13.84 -19.84 20.03
CA ASN A 29 12.54 -20.44 19.80
C ASN A 29 11.87 -19.87 18.54
N PHE A 30 10.97 -20.66 17.94
CA PHE A 30 10.13 -20.23 16.82
C PHE A 30 8.70 -20.04 17.31
N ARG A 31 8.13 -18.85 17.10
CA ARG A 31 6.72 -18.55 17.33
C ARG A 31 5.95 -18.71 16.03
N MET A 32 4.81 -19.39 16.09
CA MET A 32 3.87 -19.50 14.98
C MET A 32 2.85 -18.37 15.08
N ILE A 33 2.81 -17.48 14.07
CA ILE A 33 1.88 -16.35 14.02
C ILE A 33 0.85 -16.63 12.93
N GLU A 34 -0.42 -16.63 13.29
CA GLU A 34 -1.51 -16.71 12.34
C GLU A 34 -1.75 -15.33 11.71
N VAL A 35 -1.60 -15.23 10.38
CA VAL A 35 -1.93 -14.01 9.63
C VAL A 35 -3.44 -13.84 9.59
N LYS A 36 -3.92 -12.65 9.99
CA LYS A 36 -5.34 -12.29 10.06
C LYS A 36 -5.66 -10.98 9.34
N GLY A 37 -4.67 -10.11 9.14
CA GLY A 37 -4.81 -8.80 8.53
C GLY A 37 -3.94 -8.62 7.29
N LEU A 38 -4.50 -7.99 6.26
CA LEU A 38 -3.82 -7.59 5.05
C LEU A 38 -3.97 -6.08 4.89
N LEU A 39 -2.85 -5.36 4.90
CA LEU A 39 -2.80 -3.90 4.80
C LEU A 39 -2.20 -3.52 3.45
N PHE A 40 -2.88 -2.69 2.70
CA PHE A 40 -2.47 -2.31 1.35
C PHE A 40 -2.13 -0.83 1.28
N ASP A 41 -1.01 -0.49 0.64
CA ASP A 41 -0.88 0.86 0.10
C ASP A 41 -1.86 1.07 -1.05
N LEU A 42 -2.01 2.32 -1.49
CA LEU A 42 -2.93 2.69 -2.56
C LEU A 42 -2.24 2.76 -3.92
N ASP A 43 -1.25 3.65 -4.01
CA ASP A 43 -0.58 3.99 -5.26
C ASP A 43 0.43 2.90 -5.63
N GLY A 44 0.36 2.37 -6.86
CA GLY A 44 1.22 1.26 -7.30
C GLY A 44 0.80 -0.13 -6.78
N VAL A 45 -0.16 -0.20 -5.84
CA VAL A 45 -0.69 -1.47 -5.29
C VAL A 45 -2.14 -1.72 -5.70
N ILE A 46 -3.03 -0.75 -5.47
CA ILE A 46 -4.46 -0.82 -5.81
C ILE A 46 -4.74 -0.15 -7.14
N VAL A 47 -4.10 0.99 -7.39
CA VAL A 47 -4.27 1.83 -8.58
C VAL A 47 -2.97 2.54 -8.89
N ASP A 48 -2.70 2.86 -10.15
CA ASP A 48 -1.59 3.74 -10.53
C ASP A 48 -2.11 5.16 -10.78
N THR A 49 -1.92 6.04 -9.79
CA THR A 49 -2.23 7.46 -9.91
C THR A 49 -1.01 8.34 -10.22
N ALA A 50 0.19 7.76 -10.38
CA ALA A 50 1.43 8.49 -10.67
C ALA A 50 1.28 9.38 -11.92
N LYS A 51 0.61 8.88 -12.97
CA LYS A 51 0.29 9.64 -14.18
C LYS A 51 -0.50 10.93 -13.88
N TYR A 52 -1.46 10.89 -12.96
CA TYR A 52 -2.27 12.05 -12.59
C TYR A 52 -1.50 13.03 -11.71
N HIS A 53 -0.61 12.50 -10.86
CA HIS A 53 0.33 13.35 -10.11
C HIS A 53 1.24 14.12 -11.07
N TYR A 54 1.81 13.45 -12.07
CA TYR A 54 2.63 14.10 -13.11
C TYR A 54 1.86 15.18 -13.86
N LEU A 55 0.67 14.84 -14.38
CA LEU A 55 -0.15 15.78 -15.15
C LEU A 55 -0.49 17.04 -14.33
N ALA A 56 -0.85 16.87 -13.05
CA ALA A 56 -1.19 17.99 -12.20
C ALA A 56 0.02 18.87 -11.84
N TRP A 57 1.21 18.29 -11.67
CA TRP A 57 2.44 19.04 -11.50
C TRP A 57 2.87 19.73 -12.77
N LYS A 58 2.75 19.06 -13.92
CA LYS A 58 3.05 19.63 -15.24
C LYS A 58 2.19 20.86 -15.53
N GLU A 59 0.88 20.76 -15.29
CA GLU A 59 -0.04 21.89 -15.49
C GLU A 59 0.30 23.07 -14.56
N LEU A 60 0.61 22.84 -13.29
CA LEU A 60 1.06 23.88 -12.37
C LEU A 60 2.39 24.52 -12.83
N ALA A 61 3.35 23.71 -13.29
CA ALA A 61 4.63 24.18 -13.81
C ALA A 61 4.44 25.03 -15.07
N ASP A 62 3.58 24.62 -16.00
CA ASP A 62 3.23 25.36 -17.20
C ASP A 62 2.58 26.72 -16.89
N MET A 63 1.68 26.79 -15.91
CA MET A 63 1.10 28.06 -15.42
C MET A 63 2.17 29.06 -14.93
N ARG A 64 3.35 28.56 -14.58
CA ARG A 64 4.48 29.37 -14.07
C ARG A 64 5.64 29.46 -15.04
N ASN A 65 5.45 28.97 -16.27
CA ASN A 65 6.49 28.93 -17.32
C ASN A 65 7.75 28.14 -16.87
N ILE A 66 7.59 27.11 -16.05
CA ILE A 66 8.69 26.23 -15.61
C ILE A 66 8.76 25.01 -16.53
N PRO A 67 9.91 24.73 -17.16
CA PRO A 67 10.09 23.57 -18.03
C PRO A 67 10.20 22.28 -17.17
N PHE A 68 9.08 21.64 -16.92
CA PHE A 68 8.98 20.42 -16.13
C PHE A 68 8.66 19.22 -17.02
N THR A 69 9.52 18.20 -17.00
CA THR A 69 9.45 17.03 -17.88
C THR A 69 9.04 15.77 -17.11
N ALA A 70 8.77 14.67 -17.82
CA ALA A 70 8.53 13.37 -17.21
C ALA A 70 9.79 12.82 -16.49
N GLU A 71 10.99 13.16 -16.98
CA GLU A 71 12.24 12.80 -16.32
C GLU A 71 12.40 13.53 -14.98
N ASP A 72 12.08 14.82 -14.94
CA ASP A 72 12.10 15.60 -13.70
C ASP A 72 11.12 15.04 -12.66
N ASN A 73 10.00 14.47 -13.11
CA ASN A 73 8.98 13.89 -12.23
C ASN A 73 9.51 12.69 -11.43
N GLU A 74 10.52 11.98 -11.91
CA GLU A 74 11.14 10.89 -11.15
C GLU A 74 11.71 11.38 -9.82
N ARG A 75 12.19 12.64 -9.77
CA ARG A 75 12.70 13.28 -8.53
C ARG A 75 11.60 13.54 -7.49
N LEU A 76 10.32 13.47 -7.89
CA LEU A 76 9.18 13.74 -7.03
C LEU A 76 8.62 12.47 -6.35
N LYS A 77 9.11 11.28 -6.74
CA LYS A 77 8.65 10.02 -6.16
C LYS A 77 9.04 9.91 -4.68
N GLY A 78 8.09 9.52 -3.84
CA GLY A 78 8.32 9.30 -2.42
C GLY A 78 8.54 10.55 -1.56
N VAL A 79 8.43 11.78 -2.14
CA VAL A 79 8.57 13.01 -1.36
C VAL A 79 7.22 13.69 -1.08
N SER A 80 7.18 14.54 -0.06
CA SER A 80 5.98 15.28 0.29
C SER A 80 5.56 16.26 -0.80
N ARG A 81 4.28 16.65 -0.84
CA ARG A 81 3.75 17.64 -1.81
C ARG A 81 4.54 18.95 -1.78
N MET A 82 4.89 19.46 -0.59
CA MET A 82 5.67 20.69 -0.45
C MET A 82 7.08 20.49 -1.02
N LYS A 83 7.72 19.36 -0.74
CA LYS A 83 9.04 19.06 -1.29
C LYS A 83 9.03 18.90 -2.80
N SER A 84 7.99 18.29 -3.37
CA SER A 84 7.78 18.20 -4.82
C SER A 84 7.72 19.61 -5.45
N LEU A 85 6.97 20.52 -4.84
CA LEU A 85 6.89 21.90 -5.31
C LEU A 85 8.27 22.59 -5.26
N GLU A 86 9.02 22.44 -4.17
CA GLU A 86 10.36 23.03 -4.04
C GLU A 86 11.31 22.56 -5.16
N ILE A 87 11.27 21.27 -5.51
CA ILE A 87 12.06 20.71 -6.61
C ILE A 87 11.66 21.36 -7.95
N ILE A 88 10.35 21.53 -8.21
CA ILE A 88 9.87 22.18 -9.43
C ILE A 88 10.30 23.66 -9.49
N LEU A 89 10.20 24.38 -8.38
CA LEU A 89 10.64 25.76 -8.28
C LEU A 89 12.16 25.91 -8.48
N GLU A 90 12.94 24.97 -7.98
CA GLU A 90 14.40 24.89 -8.21
C GLU A 90 14.71 24.73 -9.71
N ILE A 91 14.02 23.85 -10.43
CA ILE A 91 14.16 23.65 -11.88
C ILE A 91 13.89 24.96 -12.63
N GLY A 92 12.86 25.70 -12.22
CA GLY A 92 12.50 26.98 -12.85
C GLY A 92 13.31 28.18 -12.36
N GLY A 93 14.17 28.04 -11.36
CA GLY A 93 14.87 29.15 -10.72
C GLY A 93 13.92 30.15 -10.03
N VAL A 94 12.70 29.72 -9.66
CA VAL A 94 11.64 30.56 -9.10
C VAL A 94 11.69 30.54 -7.57
N LYS A 95 11.60 31.71 -6.95
CA LYS A 95 11.48 31.84 -5.50
C LYS A 95 10.08 32.33 -5.13
N LEU A 96 9.45 31.65 -4.17
CA LEU A 96 8.14 31.97 -3.64
C LEU A 96 8.19 32.10 -2.13
N SER A 97 7.33 32.95 -1.58
CA SER A 97 7.05 32.98 -0.15
C SER A 97 6.32 31.70 0.29
N GLU A 98 6.32 31.37 1.58
CA GLU A 98 5.63 30.19 2.12
C GLU A 98 4.12 30.21 1.80
N GLY A 99 3.47 31.37 1.90
CA GLY A 99 2.05 31.52 1.54
C GLY A 99 1.77 31.22 0.06
N GLU A 100 2.65 31.64 -0.85
CA GLU A 100 2.54 31.33 -2.28
C GLU A 100 2.78 29.85 -2.55
N LYS A 101 3.74 29.23 -1.85
CA LYS A 101 3.98 27.77 -1.96
C LYS A 101 2.75 26.98 -1.52
N GLU A 102 2.14 27.36 -0.40
CA GLU A 102 0.90 26.72 0.04
C GLU A 102 -0.24 26.88 -0.97
N GLN A 103 -0.36 28.06 -1.58
CA GLN A 103 -1.35 28.31 -2.64
C GLN A 103 -1.07 27.41 -3.86
N CYS A 104 0.18 27.27 -4.29
CA CYS A 104 0.56 26.36 -5.37
C CYS A 104 0.20 24.90 -5.05
N CYS A 105 0.46 24.47 -3.81
CA CYS A 105 0.10 23.14 -3.36
C CYS A 105 -1.42 22.90 -3.36
N ARG A 106 -2.22 23.95 -3.05
CA ARG A 106 -3.69 23.87 -3.17
C ARG A 106 -4.12 23.77 -4.64
N ILE A 107 -3.63 24.67 -5.50
CA ILE A 107 -3.93 24.65 -6.94
C ILE A 107 -3.59 23.30 -7.55
N LYS A 108 -2.38 22.78 -7.30
CA LYS A 108 -1.99 21.44 -7.78
C LYS A 108 -2.94 20.35 -7.31
N ASN A 109 -3.39 20.41 -6.06
CA ASN A 109 -4.33 19.42 -5.54
C ASN A 109 -5.69 19.52 -6.24
N ASP A 110 -6.17 20.72 -6.50
CA ASP A 110 -7.44 20.94 -7.21
C ASP A 110 -7.37 20.40 -8.63
N ILE A 111 -6.25 20.65 -9.35
CA ILE A 111 -5.99 20.06 -10.66
C ILE A 111 -5.98 18.54 -10.59
N TYR A 112 -5.24 17.97 -9.62
CA TYR A 112 -5.18 16.52 -9.41
C TYR A 112 -6.58 15.93 -9.19
N LEU A 113 -7.42 16.58 -8.36
CA LEU A 113 -8.78 16.13 -8.11
C LEU A 113 -9.66 16.18 -9.37
N GLN A 114 -9.41 17.08 -10.32
CA GLN A 114 -10.12 17.05 -11.61
C GLN A 114 -9.77 15.81 -12.44
N TYR A 115 -8.53 15.31 -12.36
CA TYR A 115 -8.16 14.04 -12.97
C TYR A 115 -8.79 12.85 -12.22
N ILE A 116 -8.73 12.84 -10.88
CA ILE A 116 -9.30 11.77 -10.06
C ILE A 116 -10.81 11.64 -10.25
N LYS A 117 -11.54 12.76 -10.43
CA LYS A 117 -12.98 12.74 -10.75
C LYS A 117 -13.32 11.96 -12.04
N LYS A 118 -12.35 11.83 -12.95
CA LYS A 118 -12.49 11.08 -14.21
C LYS A 118 -12.01 9.64 -14.09
N LEU A 119 -11.45 9.26 -12.93
CA LEU A 119 -10.96 7.91 -12.67
C LEU A 119 -12.10 6.91 -12.84
N LYS A 120 -11.81 5.82 -13.52
CA LYS A 120 -12.76 4.76 -13.82
C LYS A 120 -12.40 3.48 -13.09
N GLU A 121 -13.39 2.64 -12.88
CA GLU A 121 -13.26 1.35 -12.20
C GLU A 121 -12.27 0.39 -12.91
N GLU A 122 -12.10 0.54 -14.23
CA GLU A 122 -11.16 -0.23 -15.04
C GLU A 122 -9.69 0.13 -14.78
N GLU A 123 -9.43 1.22 -14.05
CA GLU A 123 -8.07 1.66 -13.69
C GLU A 123 -7.55 0.99 -12.40
N VAL A 124 -8.36 0.17 -11.76
CA VAL A 124 -7.90 -0.75 -10.71
C VAL A 124 -6.85 -1.68 -11.30
N LEU A 125 -5.70 -1.80 -10.62
CA LEU A 125 -4.61 -2.64 -11.11
C LEU A 125 -5.05 -4.11 -11.29
N PRO A 126 -4.48 -4.81 -12.26
CA PRO A 126 -4.85 -6.19 -12.56
C PRO A 126 -4.78 -7.10 -11.34
N GLY A 127 -5.81 -7.93 -11.14
CA GLY A 127 -5.90 -8.91 -10.06
C GLY A 127 -6.37 -8.36 -8.71
N VAL A 128 -6.31 -7.06 -8.47
CA VAL A 128 -6.66 -6.44 -7.17
C VAL A 128 -8.05 -6.85 -6.68
N LYS A 129 -9.09 -6.66 -7.50
CA LYS A 129 -10.47 -6.99 -7.11
C LYS A 129 -10.63 -8.46 -6.74
N LYS A 130 -10.03 -9.34 -7.52
CA LYS A 130 -10.07 -10.80 -7.26
C LYS A 130 -9.32 -11.14 -5.98
N PHE A 131 -8.14 -10.56 -5.75
CA PHE A 131 -7.34 -10.80 -4.57
C PHE A 131 -8.05 -10.34 -3.28
N LEU A 132 -8.64 -9.13 -3.30
CA LEU A 132 -9.41 -8.61 -2.17
C LEU A 132 -10.66 -9.45 -1.89
N ALA A 133 -11.38 -9.91 -2.92
CA ALA A 133 -12.54 -10.79 -2.76
C ALA A 133 -12.14 -12.15 -2.15
N ASP A 134 -11.08 -12.79 -2.67
CA ASP A 134 -10.53 -14.04 -2.12
C ASP A 134 -10.10 -13.88 -0.66
N ALA A 135 -9.46 -12.74 -0.32
CA ALA A 135 -9.09 -12.42 1.05
C ALA A 135 -10.29 -12.35 1.99
N ARG A 136 -11.36 -11.68 1.58
CA ARG A 136 -12.59 -11.56 2.37
C ARG A 136 -13.30 -12.91 2.54
N GLU A 137 -13.44 -13.69 1.48
CA GLU A 137 -14.04 -15.05 1.53
C GLU A 137 -13.29 -15.95 2.53
N ARG A 138 -11.99 -15.78 2.64
CA ARG A 138 -11.15 -16.51 3.60
C ARG A 138 -11.16 -15.90 5.00
N GLY A 139 -11.87 -14.80 5.23
CA GLY A 139 -12.03 -14.15 6.53
C GLY A 139 -10.81 -13.36 6.98
N TYR A 140 -9.95 -12.86 6.05
CA TYR A 140 -8.97 -11.85 6.38
C TYR A 140 -9.64 -10.50 6.59
N LYS A 141 -9.17 -9.74 7.57
CA LYS A 141 -9.49 -8.32 7.70
C LYS A 141 -8.58 -7.51 6.78
N ILE A 142 -9.12 -6.48 6.13
CA ILE A 142 -8.44 -5.74 5.08
C ILE A 142 -8.42 -4.26 5.42
N ALA A 143 -7.24 -3.63 5.42
CA ALA A 143 -7.11 -2.19 5.59
C ALA A 143 -6.34 -1.54 4.43
N LEU A 144 -6.69 -0.28 4.14
CA LEU A 144 -5.85 0.61 3.35
C LEU A 144 -4.97 1.44 4.28
N GLY A 145 -3.68 1.59 3.92
CA GLY A 145 -2.72 2.45 4.62
C GLY A 145 -1.96 3.36 3.64
N SER A 146 -2.55 4.51 3.30
CA SER A 146 -2.02 5.41 2.28
C SER A 146 -1.60 6.78 2.84
N ALA A 147 -0.52 7.35 2.30
CA ALA A 147 -0.13 8.73 2.55
C ALA A 147 -1.00 9.77 1.79
N SER A 148 -1.80 9.32 0.83
CA SER A 148 -2.67 10.19 0.03
C SER A 148 -3.84 10.72 0.86
N LYS A 149 -4.01 12.04 0.91
CA LYS A 149 -5.19 12.68 1.50
C LYS A 149 -6.46 12.51 0.66
N ASN A 150 -6.33 11.96 -0.54
CA ASN A 150 -7.43 11.77 -1.48
C ASN A 150 -7.81 10.29 -1.62
N ALA A 151 -7.31 9.42 -0.75
CA ALA A 151 -7.50 7.96 -0.86
C ALA A 151 -8.98 7.56 -0.83
N VAL A 152 -9.79 8.19 0.01
CA VAL A 152 -11.24 7.95 0.10
C VAL A 152 -11.94 8.28 -1.22
N GLU A 153 -11.63 9.43 -1.83
CA GLU A 153 -12.22 9.81 -3.14
C GLU A 153 -11.79 8.83 -4.24
N ILE A 154 -10.51 8.42 -4.24
CA ILE A 154 -10.00 7.44 -5.21
C ILE A 154 -10.73 6.11 -5.06
N LEU A 155 -10.81 5.55 -3.85
CA LEU A 155 -11.51 4.29 -3.60
C LEU A 155 -13.00 4.37 -3.96
N SER A 156 -13.65 5.50 -3.69
CA SER A 156 -15.04 5.75 -4.07
C SER A 156 -15.23 5.68 -5.59
N ARG A 157 -14.34 6.31 -6.37
CA ARG A 157 -14.37 6.27 -7.84
C ARG A 157 -14.13 4.88 -8.39
N LEU A 158 -13.23 4.12 -7.76
CA LEU A 158 -12.91 2.75 -8.13
C LEU A 158 -13.96 1.73 -7.65
N LYS A 159 -14.99 2.15 -6.88
CA LYS A 159 -16.01 1.31 -6.23
C LYS A 159 -15.39 0.23 -5.32
N LEU A 160 -14.33 0.60 -4.59
CA LEU A 160 -13.60 -0.31 -3.70
C LEU A 160 -13.77 0.00 -2.21
N MET A 161 -14.63 0.97 -1.83
CA MET A 161 -14.85 1.33 -0.42
C MET A 161 -15.21 0.11 0.44
N GLU A 162 -16.16 -0.71 -0.04
CA GLU A 162 -16.66 -1.90 0.67
C GLU A 162 -15.64 -3.06 0.73
N ALA A 163 -14.53 -2.95 0.00
CA ALA A 163 -13.48 -3.97 0.02
C ALA A 163 -12.58 -3.86 1.25
N PHE A 164 -12.60 -2.73 1.96
CA PHE A 164 -11.76 -2.45 3.10
C PHE A 164 -12.57 -2.34 4.39
N ASP A 165 -12.12 -3.01 5.47
CA ASP A 165 -12.71 -2.91 6.80
C ASP A 165 -12.22 -1.64 7.52
N ALA A 166 -11.03 -1.13 7.16
CA ALA A 166 -10.47 0.12 7.65
C ALA A 166 -9.74 0.89 6.54
N ILE A 167 -9.82 2.22 6.58
CA ILE A 167 -9.14 3.11 5.63
C ILE A 167 -8.37 4.16 6.42
N ILE A 168 -7.04 4.10 6.36
CA ILE A 168 -6.12 5.09 6.92
C ILE A 168 -5.51 5.86 5.77
N ASP A 169 -5.95 7.10 5.64
CA ASP A 169 -5.47 8.03 4.62
C ASP A 169 -4.53 9.10 5.21
N GLY A 170 -3.96 9.93 4.34
CA GLY A 170 -3.04 11.00 4.73
C GLY A 170 -3.66 12.12 5.57
N THR A 171 -4.96 12.10 5.89
CA THR A 171 -5.59 13.02 6.84
C THR A 171 -5.57 12.50 8.27
N LYS A 172 -5.44 11.18 8.44
CA LYS A 172 -5.44 10.49 9.73
C LYS A 172 -4.05 10.36 10.36
N VAL A 173 -2.97 10.56 9.57
CA VAL A 173 -1.58 10.41 10.02
C VAL A 173 -0.87 11.74 10.13
N LYS A 174 0.06 11.83 11.07
CA LYS A 174 0.90 13.00 11.30
C LYS A 174 2.28 12.86 10.66
N LYS A 175 2.75 11.63 10.53
CA LYS A 175 4.07 11.31 10.01
C LYS A 175 3.94 10.48 8.73
N ALA A 176 4.81 10.80 7.77
CA ALA A 176 4.88 10.06 6.51
C ALA A 176 5.77 8.82 6.65
N LYS A 177 5.56 7.81 5.79
CA LYS A 177 6.47 6.68 5.61
C LYS A 177 7.91 7.22 5.40
N PRO A 178 8.92 6.66 6.04
CA PRO A 178 8.99 5.34 6.68
C PRO A 178 8.54 5.28 8.15
N ASP A 179 7.85 6.30 8.70
CA ASP A 179 7.22 6.18 10.01
C ASP A 179 6.08 5.15 9.92
N PRO A 180 5.96 4.22 10.89
CA PRO A 180 4.97 3.13 10.84
C PRO A 180 3.54 3.56 11.15
N GLU A 181 3.27 4.82 11.47
CA GLU A 181 2.00 5.31 12.00
C GLU A 181 0.80 4.83 11.16
N VAL A 182 0.89 4.92 9.83
CA VAL A 182 -0.20 4.57 8.92
C VAL A 182 -0.61 3.10 9.03
N PHE A 183 0.35 2.19 9.13
CA PHE A 183 0.08 0.76 9.24
C PHE A 183 -0.28 0.34 10.66
N LEU A 184 0.32 0.95 11.68
CA LEU A 184 -0.06 0.72 13.07
C LEU A 184 -1.50 1.15 13.34
N LEU A 185 -1.95 2.28 12.79
CA LEU A 185 -3.35 2.69 12.85
C LEU A 185 -4.25 1.71 12.09
N GLY A 186 -3.83 1.21 10.93
CA GLY A 186 -4.56 0.18 10.18
C GLY A 186 -4.78 -1.08 10.99
N ALA A 187 -3.72 -1.65 11.59
CA ALA A 187 -3.82 -2.83 12.44
C ALA A 187 -4.73 -2.58 13.66
N LYS A 188 -4.61 -1.40 14.28
CA LYS A 188 -5.45 -0.99 15.41
C LYS A 188 -6.93 -0.90 15.03
N GLU A 189 -7.28 -0.30 13.90
CA GLU A 189 -8.67 -0.21 13.44
C GLU A 189 -9.24 -1.57 13.02
N LEU A 190 -8.38 -2.50 12.59
CA LEU A 190 -8.76 -3.89 12.37
C LEU A 190 -8.89 -4.69 13.68
N GLU A 191 -8.50 -4.13 14.83
CA GLU A 191 -8.43 -4.82 16.11
C GLU A 191 -7.53 -6.07 16.06
N LEU A 192 -6.36 -5.93 15.42
CA LEU A 192 -5.39 -7.01 15.25
C LEU A 192 -4.02 -6.62 15.82
N ASP A 193 -3.31 -7.62 16.32
CA ASP A 193 -1.89 -7.48 16.63
C ASP A 193 -1.12 -7.23 15.32
N ARG A 194 -0.16 -6.30 15.34
CA ARG A 194 0.66 -5.94 14.19
C ARG A 194 1.40 -7.14 13.59
N GLU A 195 1.86 -8.06 14.43
CA GLU A 195 2.54 -9.28 14.01
C GLU A 195 1.63 -10.21 13.18
N ALA A 196 0.31 -10.12 13.37
CA ALA A 196 -0.70 -10.85 12.59
C ALA A 196 -1.06 -10.16 11.28
N CYS A 197 -0.39 -9.06 10.93
CA CYS A 197 -0.64 -8.28 9.72
C CYS A 197 0.50 -8.40 8.71
N ILE A 198 0.13 -8.39 7.40
CA ILE A 198 1.06 -8.28 6.27
C ILE A 198 0.74 -7.01 5.50
N VAL A 199 1.78 -6.24 5.16
CA VAL A 199 1.68 -5.03 4.36
C VAL A 199 2.03 -5.33 2.90
N PHE A 200 1.28 -4.75 1.96
CA PHE A 200 1.53 -4.78 0.51
C PHE A 200 1.92 -3.38 0.05
N GLU A 201 3.10 -3.24 -0.54
CA GLU A 201 3.72 -1.94 -0.81
C GLU A 201 4.59 -1.97 -2.07
N ASP A 202 4.60 -0.88 -2.82
CA ASP A 202 5.42 -0.72 -4.03
C ASP A 202 6.67 0.15 -3.82
N ALA A 203 6.79 0.80 -2.66
CA ALA A 203 7.87 1.74 -2.35
C ALA A 203 8.74 1.29 -1.17
N ARG A 204 10.05 1.53 -1.26
CA ARG A 204 11.01 1.24 -0.18
C ARG A 204 10.59 1.85 1.16
N ALA A 205 10.17 3.12 1.17
CA ALA A 205 9.77 3.81 2.38
C ALA A 205 8.56 3.14 3.07
N GLY A 206 7.65 2.51 2.30
CA GLY A 206 6.54 1.77 2.85
C GLY A 206 6.93 0.40 3.39
N ILE A 207 7.85 -0.31 2.73
CA ILE A 207 8.43 -1.54 3.27
C ILE A 207 9.14 -1.24 4.61
N GLU A 208 9.94 -0.16 4.67
CA GLU A 208 10.58 0.29 5.92
C GLU A 208 9.55 0.66 6.99
N ALA A 209 8.43 1.31 6.62
CA ALA A 209 7.35 1.63 7.55
C ALA A 209 6.70 0.35 8.13
N ALA A 210 6.48 -0.67 7.31
CA ALA A 210 5.97 -1.96 7.77
C ALA A 210 6.92 -2.60 8.80
N HIS A 211 8.21 -2.66 8.50
CA HIS A 211 9.23 -3.21 9.39
C HIS A 211 9.38 -2.41 10.68
N ASN A 212 9.41 -1.07 10.59
CA ASN A 212 9.44 -0.20 11.78
C ASN A 212 8.20 -0.37 12.66
N GLY A 213 7.08 -0.80 12.07
CA GLY A 213 5.85 -1.18 12.76
C GLY A 213 5.84 -2.60 13.30
N GLY A 214 6.88 -3.43 13.04
CA GLY A 214 6.91 -4.85 13.42
C GLY A 214 6.00 -5.72 12.55
N MET A 215 5.72 -5.32 11.32
CA MET A 215 4.92 -6.06 10.34
C MET A 215 5.81 -6.61 9.24
N LYS A 216 5.39 -7.72 8.60
CA LYS A 216 5.99 -8.21 7.38
C LYS A 216 5.47 -7.46 6.18
N ALA A 217 6.31 -7.36 5.14
CA ALA A 217 5.97 -6.66 3.92
C ALA A 217 6.14 -7.54 2.68
N VAL A 218 5.18 -7.40 1.77
CA VAL A 218 5.23 -7.93 0.40
C VAL A 218 5.43 -6.77 -0.54
N GLY A 219 6.54 -6.77 -1.26
CA GLY A 219 6.83 -5.79 -2.28
C GLY A 219 6.03 -6.06 -3.56
N ILE A 220 5.32 -5.04 -4.07
CA ILE A 220 4.64 -5.07 -5.36
C ILE A 220 5.57 -4.43 -6.40
N GLY A 221 6.22 -5.24 -7.23
CA GLY A 221 7.20 -4.77 -8.20
C GLY A 221 8.39 -5.71 -8.34
N THR A 222 9.58 -5.14 -8.56
CA THR A 222 10.81 -5.91 -8.78
C THR A 222 11.66 -5.98 -7.52
N LYS A 223 12.31 -7.13 -7.31
CA LYS A 223 13.18 -7.37 -6.16
C LYS A 223 14.36 -6.39 -6.05
N ASP A 224 14.85 -5.88 -7.18
CA ASP A 224 15.97 -4.94 -7.21
C ASP A 224 15.64 -3.62 -6.49
N HIS A 225 14.38 -3.19 -6.55
CA HIS A 225 13.92 -1.97 -5.88
C HIS A 225 13.39 -2.20 -4.46
N LEU A 226 12.92 -3.43 -4.16
CA LEU A 226 12.22 -3.79 -2.91
C LEU A 226 12.93 -4.94 -2.19
N SER A 227 14.26 -4.96 -2.21
CA SER A 227 15.10 -6.05 -1.70
C SER A 227 14.89 -6.37 -0.21
N ASN A 228 14.35 -5.43 0.55
CA ASN A 228 14.10 -5.60 1.99
C ASN A 228 12.74 -6.25 2.30
N ALA A 229 11.84 -6.43 1.31
CA ALA A 229 10.58 -7.11 1.51
C ALA A 229 10.79 -8.63 1.71
N GLU A 230 9.96 -9.27 2.52
CA GLU A 230 9.99 -10.72 2.74
C GLU A 230 9.67 -11.51 1.47
N ALA A 231 8.83 -10.95 0.59
CA ALA A 231 8.55 -11.47 -0.74
C ALA A 231 8.34 -10.30 -1.71
N CYS A 232 8.62 -10.50 -3.00
CA CYS A 232 8.31 -9.53 -4.05
C CYS A 232 7.52 -10.22 -5.15
N ILE A 233 6.39 -9.62 -5.54
CA ILE A 233 5.53 -10.09 -6.62
C ILE A 233 5.27 -8.98 -7.63
N PRO A 234 5.17 -9.30 -8.93
CA PRO A 234 4.95 -8.27 -9.96
C PRO A 234 3.63 -7.53 -9.85
N GLY A 235 2.66 -8.09 -9.14
CA GLY A 235 1.32 -7.55 -8.91
C GLY A 235 0.38 -8.58 -8.30
N LEU A 236 -0.77 -8.16 -7.80
CA LEU A 236 -1.74 -9.02 -7.12
C LEU A 236 -2.43 -10.05 -8.04
N TYR A 237 -2.23 -9.95 -9.35
CA TYR A 237 -2.70 -10.96 -10.32
C TYR A 237 -1.81 -12.21 -10.38
N TYR A 238 -0.61 -12.15 -9.83
CA TYR A 238 0.46 -13.12 -10.07
C TYR A 238 0.27 -14.40 -9.26
N MET A 239 -0.24 -14.29 -8.05
CA MET A 239 -0.42 -15.45 -7.18
C MET A 239 -1.63 -15.32 -6.28
N THR A 240 -2.07 -16.44 -5.73
CA THR A 240 -3.10 -16.51 -4.70
C THR A 240 -2.53 -16.21 -3.31
N ILE A 241 -3.40 -15.91 -2.35
CA ILE A 241 -2.99 -15.72 -0.95
C ILE A 241 -2.27 -16.96 -0.41
N ASP A 242 -2.74 -18.17 -0.74
CA ASP A 242 -2.12 -19.41 -0.26
C ASP A 242 -0.70 -19.59 -0.81
N GLU A 243 -0.48 -19.27 -2.08
CA GLU A 243 0.85 -19.31 -2.70
C GLU A 243 1.77 -18.28 -2.06
N LEU A 244 1.31 -17.06 -1.86
CA LEU A 244 2.05 -16.00 -1.18
C LEU A 244 2.45 -16.41 0.25
N LEU A 245 1.52 -16.93 1.03
CA LEU A 245 1.82 -17.37 2.39
C LEU A 245 2.81 -18.55 2.43
N LYS A 246 2.78 -19.43 1.44
CA LYS A 246 3.79 -20.50 1.30
C LYS A 246 5.17 -19.93 0.98
N GLU A 247 5.25 -18.93 0.11
CA GLU A 247 6.51 -18.26 -0.23
C GLU A 247 7.10 -17.51 0.98
N LEU A 248 6.26 -16.78 1.73
CA LEU A 248 6.67 -16.12 2.98
C LEU A 248 7.17 -17.10 4.07
N LYS A 249 6.72 -18.37 4.03
CA LYS A 249 7.24 -19.43 4.90
C LYS A 249 8.61 -19.94 4.41
N ALA A 250 8.76 -20.10 3.11
CA ALA A 250 9.97 -20.68 2.52
C ALA A 250 11.17 -19.74 2.59
N SER A 251 10.98 -18.43 2.44
CA SER A 251 12.04 -17.43 2.45
C SER A 251 12.83 -17.35 3.77
N LYS A 252 12.27 -17.85 4.90
CA LYS A 252 12.92 -17.87 6.20
C LYS A 252 13.72 -19.16 6.51
N ILE A 253 13.68 -20.17 5.69
CA ILE A 253 14.46 -21.40 5.88
C ILE A 253 15.90 -21.22 5.33
N GLN A 254 16.14 -20.16 4.55
CA GLN A 254 17.42 -19.89 3.89
C GLN A 254 18.22 -18.71 4.50
N SER A 255 17.74 -18.08 5.54
CA SER A 255 18.41 -17.03 6.31
C SER A 255 18.68 -17.46 7.76
#